data_398b4c4a092b6b7733d7f15c0faf84a8
#
_entry.id   398b4c4a092b6b7733d7f15c0faf84a8
#
_cell.length_a   1.000
_cell.length_b   1.000
_cell.length_c   1.000
_cell.angle_alpha   90.00
_cell.angle_beta   90.00
_cell.angle_gamma   90.00
#
_symmetry.space_group_name_H-M   'P 1'
#
loop_
_entity.id
_entity.type
_entity.pdbx_description
1 polymer ?
#
loop_
_entity_poly.entity_id
_entity_poly.type
_entity_poly.pdbx_seq_one_letter_code
_entity_poly.pdbx_strand_id
1 'polypeptide(L)'
;MTMENILVSLFKGYADTCPIEVPLKTIISLLRDNQAVIEHTEKHRYYLEQKQVTAAAREKASCPCFAVSVRFEGGKQKANISGWTGICPVDIDHVPPERMEQCLELLKADKHTLLQYVTISGHGIRLLCRYTGLTDNCEKNHRLHTRTFTVINEYYTRLTLSLI
;
A
#
# COMPACT_ATOMS: atom_id res chain seq x y z
N MET A 1 -15.41 -9.93 -9.17
CA MET A 1 -14.89 -8.55 -9.30
C MET A 1 -13.41 -8.68 -9.56
N THR A 2 -12.95 -8.30 -10.73
CA THR A 2 -11.54 -8.33 -11.14
C THR A 2 -10.81 -7.10 -10.60
N MET A 3 -9.47 -7.10 -10.57
CA MET A 3 -8.68 -5.89 -10.18
C MET A 3 -8.97 -4.67 -11.07
N GLU A 4 -9.48 -4.89 -12.26
CA GLU A 4 -9.89 -3.83 -13.20
C GLU A 4 -11.09 -3.00 -12.71
N ASN A 5 -11.95 -3.60 -11.90
CA ASN A 5 -13.18 -2.97 -11.41
C ASN A 5 -13.02 -2.34 -10.02
N ILE A 6 -11.83 -2.45 -9.40
CA ILE A 6 -11.56 -1.84 -8.09
C ILE A 6 -10.94 -0.46 -8.36
N LEU A 7 -11.68 0.60 -8.01
CA LEU A 7 -11.19 1.97 -8.09
C LEU A 7 -10.51 2.35 -6.78
N VAL A 8 -9.38 3.04 -6.87
CA VAL A 8 -8.56 3.53 -5.75
C VAL A 8 -8.21 4.99 -5.96
N SER A 9 -7.81 5.70 -4.91
CA SER A 9 -7.41 7.10 -5.01
C SER A 9 -5.91 7.20 -5.22
N LEU A 10 -5.51 7.89 -6.29
CA LEU A 10 -4.12 8.21 -6.64
C LEU A 10 -3.85 9.68 -6.38
N PHE A 11 -2.75 9.99 -5.71
CA PHE A 11 -2.26 11.32 -5.37
C PHE A 11 -0.92 11.57 -6.05
N LYS A 12 -0.65 12.82 -6.45
CA LYS A 12 0.63 13.24 -7.03
C LYS A 12 1.80 13.18 -6.03
N GLY A 13 1.51 13.21 -4.74
CA GLY A 13 2.44 13.12 -3.63
C GLY A 13 1.70 13.25 -2.30
N TYR A 14 2.42 13.19 -1.19
CA TYR A 14 1.81 13.20 0.14
C TYR A 14 1.01 14.49 0.45
N ALA A 15 1.47 15.64 -0.05
CA ALA A 15 0.78 16.93 0.16
C ALA A 15 -0.45 17.13 -0.73
N ASP A 16 -0.64 16.30 -1.77
CA ASP A 16 -1.77 16.41 -2.67
C ASP A 16 -3.08 16.12 -1.94
N THR A 17 -4.06 17.00 -2.10
CA THR A 17 -5.41 16.88 -1.53
C THR A 17 -6.49 16.68 -2.59
N CYS A 18 -6.10 16.58 -3.85
CA CYS A 18 -6.99 16.42 -5.00
C CYS A 18 -6.74 15.08 -5.71
N PRO A 19 -7.09 13.94 -5.08
CA PRO A 19 -6.86 12.64 -5.70
C PRO A 19 -7.70 12.45 -6.96
N ILE A 20 -7.20 11.60 -7.84
CA ILE A 20 -7.97 11.06 -8.95
C ILE A 20 -8.31 9.60 -8.69
N GLU A 21 -9.49 9.15 -9.14
CA GLU A 21 -9.85 7.74 -9.10
C GLU A 21 -9.24 7.01 -10.30
N VAL A 22 -8.57 5.89 -10.02
CA VAL A 22 -7.96 5.03 -11.03
C VAL A 22 -8.24 3.56 -10.72
N PRO A 23 -8.32 2.68 -11.73
CA PRO A 23 -8.33 1.23 -11.50
C PRO A 23 -7.11 0.75 -10.73
N LEU A 24 -7.28 -0.23 -9.84
CA LEU A 24 -6.16 -0.80 -9.06
C LEU A 24 -5.03 -1.32 -9.97
N LYS A 25 -5.35 -1.83 -11.16
CA LYS A 25 -4.33 -2.23 -12.16
C LYS A 25 -3.41 -1.08 -12.57
N THR A 26 -3.88 0.16 -12.56
CA THR A 26 -3.06 1.35 -12.86
C THR A 26 -1.95 1.53 -11.83
N ILE A 27 -2.22 1.16 -10.56
CA ILE A 27 -1.20 1.21 -9.50
C ILE A 27 -0.07 0.21 -9.79
N ILE A 28 -0.37 -0.96 -10.37
CA ILE A 28 0.64 -1.94 -10.74
C ILE A 28 1.59 -1.36 -11.79
N SER A 29 1.04 -0.73 -12.84
CA SER A 29 1.85 -0.05 -13.87
C SER A 29 2.61 1.14 -13.29
N LEU A 30 2.00 1.91 -12.37
CA LEU A 30 2.66 3.01 -11.69
C LEU A 30 3.89 2.53 -10.91
N LEU A 31 3.75 1.48 -10.11
CA LEU A 31 4.84 0.94 -9.30
C LEU A 31 5.98 0.34 -10.14
N ARG A 32 5.66 -0.22 -11.31
CA ARG A 32 6.61 -0.93 -12.15
C ARG A 32 7.29 -0.03 -13.17
N ASP A 33 6.53 0.86 -13.81
CA ASP A 33 6.94 1.49 -15.06
C ASP A 33 6.98 3.03 -14.99
N ASN A 34 6.49 3.66 -13.88
CA ASN A 34 6.42 5.11 -13.80
C ASN A 34 7.78 5.70 -13.43
N GLN A 35 8.34 6.51 -14.34
CA GLN A 35 9.67 7.09 -14.17
C GLN A 35 9.81 7.93 -12.91
N ALA A 36 8.81 8.73 -12.54
CA ALA A 36 8.87 9.54 -11.32
C ALA A 36 8.88 8.67 -10.05
N VAL A 37 8.13 7.56 -10.01
CA VAL A 37 8.16 6.61 -8.89
C VAL A 37 9.52 5.94 -8.78
N ILE A 38 10.11 5.55 -9.89
CA ILE A 38 11.44 4.93 -9.95
C ILE A 38 12.48 5.92 -9.40
N GLU A 39 12.53 7.14 -9.95
CA GLU A 39 13.49 8.16 -9.53
C GLU A 39 13.38 8.54 -8.05
N HIS A 40 12.16 8.76 -7.54
CA HIS A 40 11.94 9.05 -6.12
C HIS A 40 12.36 7.88 -5.23
N THR A 41 12.12 6.64 -5.68
CA THR A 41 12.51 5.43 -4.95
C THR A 41 14.03 5.30 -4.86
N GLU A 42 14.73 5.49 -5.98
CA GLU A 42 16.20 5.43 -6.04
C GLU A 42 16.84 6.52 -5.16
N LYS A 43 16.39 7.78 -5.29
CA LYS A 43 16.85 8.90 -4.47
C LYS A 43 16.57 8.69 -2.99
N HIS A 44 15.37 8.19 -2.65
CA HIS A 44 15.02 7.91 -1.25
C HIS A 44 15.98 6.89 -0.64
N ARG A 45 16.24 5.77 -1.33
CA ARG A 45 17.16 4.72 -0.87
C ARG A 45 18.59 5.24 -0.77
N TYR A 46 19.06 5.96 -1.79
CA TYR A 46 20.37 6.60 -1.76
C TYR A 46 20.56 7.50 -0.53
N TYR A 47 19.59 8.39 -0.24
CA TYR A 47 19.67 9.26 0.93
C TYR A 47 19.61 8.51 2.25
N LEU A 48 18.87 7.39 2.34
CA LEU A 48 18.88 6.54 3.53
C LEU A 48 20.27 5.91 3.77
N GLU A 49 20.92 5.40 2.73
CA GLU A 49 22.29 4.87 2.81
C GLU A 49 23.28 5.93 3.27
N GLN A 50 23.13 7.17 2.81
CA GLN A 50 23.94 8.32 3.22
C GLN A 50 23.53 8.88 4.59
N LYS A 51 22.58 8.27 5.31
CA LYS A 51 22.02 8.73 6.61
C LYS A 51 21.41 10.14 6.54
N GLN A 52 21.01 10.59 5.36
CA GLN A 52 20.36 11.87 5.11
C GLN A 52 18.83 11.75 5.23
N VAL A 53 18.35 11.48 6.44
CA VAL A 53 16.94 11.14 6.74
C VAL A 53 15.95 12.20 6.23
N THR A 54 16.30 13.50 6.37
CA THR A 54 15.43 14.60 5.92
C THR A 54 15.29 14.62 4.39
N ALA A 55 16.38 14.39 3.65
CA ALA A 55 16.36 14.33 2.20
C ALA A 55 15.55 13.10 1.73
N ALA A 56 15.78 11.94 2.34
CA ALA A 56 15.00 10.73 2.09
C ALA A 56 13.51 10.97 2.32
N ALA A 57 13.12 11.61 3.43
CA ALA A 57 11.72 11.91 3.72
C ALA A 57 11.07 12.84 2.68
N ARG A 58 11.82 13.82 2.13
CA ARG A 58 11.33 14.69 1.05
C ARG A 58 11.03 13.89 -0.22
N GLU A 59 11.92 13.01 -0.64
CA GLU A 59 11.71 12.15 -1.81
C GLU A 59 10.46 11.27 -1.63
N LYS A 60 10.33 10.64 -0.45
CA LYS A 60 9.13 9.85 -0.11
C LYS A 60 7.84 10.68 -0.17
N ALA A 61 7.87 11.91 0.34
CA ALA A 61 6.71 12.78 0.34
C ALA A 61 6.32 13.30 -1.06
N SER A 62 7.29 13.44 -1.96
CA SER A 62 7.08 13.87 -3.35
C SER A 62 6.69 12.74 -4.28
N CYS A 63 6.97 11.49 -3.90
CA CYS A 63 6.62 10.31 -4.69
C CYS A 63 5.09 10.19 -4.83
N PRO A 64 4.55 9.88 -6.01
CA PRO A 64 3.14 9.53 -6.16
C PRO A 64 2.72 8.47 -5.16
N CYS A 65 1.59 8.68 -4.51
CA CYS A 65 1.09 7.75 -3.50
C CYS A 65 -0.40 7.46 -3.72
N PHE A 66 -0.91 6.43 -3.08
CA PHE A 66 -2.28 5.97 -3.31
C PHE A 66 -2.92 5.42 -2.04
N ALA A 67 -4.24 5.54 -1.97
CA ALA A 67 -5.06 4.92 -0.93
C ALA A 67 -5.86 3.78 -1.55
N VAL A 68 -5.67 2.57 -1.02
CA VAL A 68 -6.31 1.35 -1.56
C VAL A 68 -7.55 0.92 -0.80
N SER A 69 -7.68 1.28 0.47
CA SER A 69 -8.82 0.85 1.32
C SER A 69 -10.07 1.67 1.09
N VAL A 70 -9.89 2.93 0.72
CA VAL A 70 -10.97 3.90 0.52
C VAL A 70 -10.72 4.75 -0.72
N ARG A 71 -11.80 5.30 -1.28
CA ARG A 71 -11.76 6.34 -2.29
C ARG A 71 -12.03 7.67 -1.60
N PHE A 72 -11.36 8.71 -2.06
CA PHE A 72 -11.50 10.07 -1.55
C PHE A 72 -11.99 11.02 -2.62
N GLU A 73 -12.78 12.00 -2.21
CA GLU A 73 -13.25 13.10 -3.04
C GLU A 73 -13.06 14.43 -2.30
N GLY A 74 -12.43 15.41 -2.95
CA GLY A 74 -12.24 16.76 -2.39
C GLY A 74 -11.29 16.84 -1.20
N GLY A 75 -10.45 15.82 -0.97
CA GLY A 75 -9.49 15.76 0.13
C GLY A 75 -9.11 14.35 0.51
N LYS A 76 -8.40 14.19 1.62
CA LYS A 76 -7.98 12.88 2.13
C LYS A 76 -8.27 12.69 3.63
N GLN A 77 -9.20 13.45 4.16
CA GLN A 77 -9.69 13.28 5.52
C GLN A 77 -10.84 12.27 5.57
N LYS A 78 -11.18 11.78 6.77
CA LYS A 78 -12.29 10.83 6.96
C LYS A 78 -13.61 11.32 6.35
N ALA A 79 -13.88 12.63 6.44
CA ALA A 79 -15.07 13.26 5.86
C ALA A 79 -15.10 13.24 4.32
N ASN A 80 -13.95 13.04 3.68
CA ASN A 80 -13.82 13.00 2.22
C ASN A 80 -13.87 11.56 1.65
N ILE A 81 -14.16 10.54 2.47
CA ILE A 81 -14.31 9.17 2.00
C ILE A 81 -15.58 9.07 1.17
N SER A 82 -15.43 8.84 -0.14
CA SER A 82 -16.51 8.63 -1.10
C SER A 82 -16.90 7.16 -1.25
N GLY A 83 -16.06 6.23 -0.82
CA GLY A 83 -16.37 4.81 -0.86
C GLY A 83 -15.28 3.90 -0.31
N TRP A 84 -15.66 2.67 0.00
CA TRP A 84 -14.76 1.60 0.45
C TRP A 84 -14.50 0.63 -0.69
N THR A 85 -13.30 0.10 -0.78
CA THR A 85 -12.85 -0.74 -1.90
C THR A 85 -12.92 -2.23 -1.62
N GLY A 86 -12.93 -2.63 -0.34
CA GLY A 86 -12.76 -4.04 0.05
C GLY A 86 -11.31 -4.51 0.00
N ILE A 87 -10.35 -3.58 -0.05
CA ILE A 87 -8.92 -3.88 0.02
C ILE A 87 -8.36 -3.48 1.38
N CYS A 88 -7.60 -4.38 1.98
CA CYS A 88 -6.88 -4.16 3.23
C CYS A 88 -5.38 -4.22 2.94
N PRO A 89 -4.62 -3.12 3.10
CA PRO A 89 -3.17 -3.13 3.03
C PRO A 89 -2.59 -3.64 4.35
N VAL A 90 -1.51 -4.40 4.27
CA VAL A 90 -0.69 -4.85 5.41
C VAL A 90 0.77 -4.58 5.09
N ASP A 91 1.52 -4.08 6.05
CA ASP A 91 2.95 -3.85 5.92
C ASP A 91 3.72 -4.89 6.74
N ILE A 92 4.69 -5.52 6.10
CA ILE A 92 5.72 -6.32 6.74
C ILE A 92 6.98 -5.47 6.74
N ASP A 93 7.30 -4.91 7.88
CA ASP A 93 8.44 -4.01 8.04
C ASP A 93 9.70 -4.75 8.49
N HIS A 94 10.86 -4.10 8.32
CA HIS A 94 12.16 -4.59 8.78
C HIS A 94 12.59 -5.96 8.21
N VAL A 95 12.18 -6.25 6.98
CA VAL A 95 12.60 -7.47 6.28
C VAL A 95 14.10 -7.38 5.97
N PRO A 96 14.94 -8.30 6.49
CA PRO A 96 16.36 -8.33 6.17
C PRO A 96 16.58 -8.49 4.66
N PRO A 97 17.54 -7.79 4.04
CA PRO A 97 17.78 -7.87 2.59
C PRO A 97 17.96 -9.30 2.09
N GLU A 98 18.67 -10.13 2.86
CA GLU A 98 18.94 -11.54 2.55
C GLU A 98 17.70 -12.45 2.65
N ARG A 99 16.63 -11.96 3.28
CA ARG A 99 15.35 -12.66 3.42
C ARG A 99 14.26 -12.14 2.50
N MET A 100 14.52 -11.03 1.83
CA MET A 100 13.49 -10.33 1.01
C MET A 100 12.87 -11.25 -0.04
N GLU A 101 13.70 -11.97 -0.82
CA GLU A 101 13.22 -12.86 -1.86
C GLU A 101 12.40 -14.02 -1.29
N GLN A 102 12.86 -14.63 -0.20
CA GLN A 102 12.16 -15.71 0.48
C GLN A 102 10.80 -15.25 1.04
N CYS A 103 10.75 -14.05 1.63
CA CYS A 103 9.49 -13.45 2.08
C CYS A 103 8.53 -13.22 0.92
N LEU A 104 9.01 -12.64 -0.19
CA LEU A 104 8.19 -12.39 -1.37
C LEU A 104 7.60 -13.68 -1.94
N GLU A 105 8.38 -14.75 -2.07
CA GLU A 105 7.87 -16.03 -2.57
C GLU A 105 6.85 -16.67 -1.60
N LEU A 106 7.10 -16.63 -0.29
CA LEU A 106 6.16 -17.11 0.71
C LEU A 106 4.81 -16.38 0.62
N LEU A 107 4.86 -15.05 0.57
CA LEU A 107 3.68 -14.20 0.53
C LEU A 107 2.93 -14.29 -0.81
N LYS A 108 3.64 -14.48 -1.91
CA LYS A 108 3.06 -14.70 -3.24
C LYS A 108 2.29 -16.02 -3.34
N ALA A 109 2.77 -17.05 -2.64
CA ALA A 109 2.10 -18.35 -2.60
C ALA A 109 0.84 -18.35 -1.73
N ASP A 110 0.66 -17.35 -0.86
CA ASP A 110 -0.51 -17.28 0.01
C ASP A 110 -1.77 -16.85 -0.76
N LYS A 111 -2.84 -17.63 -0.58
CA LYS A 111 -4.12 -17.44 -1.29
C LYS A 111 -4.85 -16.14 -0.98
N HIS A 112 -4.50 -15.46 0.12
CA HIS A 112 -5.12 -14.20 0.53
C HIS A 112 -4.39 -12.99 -0.02
N THR A 113 -3.18 -13.16 -0.55
CA THR A 113 -2.40 -12.11 -1.19
C THR A 113 -2.96 -11.80 -2.58
N LEU A 114 -3.53 -10.61 -2.73
CA LEU A 114 -4.00 -10.09 -4.03
C LEU A 114 -2.84 -9.46 -4.84
N LEU A 115 -2.00 -8.70 -4.17
CA LEU A 115 -0.84 -8.00 -4.72
C LEU A 115 0.18 -7.81 -3.60
N GLN A 116 1.45 -7.84 -3.97
CA GLN A 116 2.55 -7.48 -3.08
C GLN A 116 3.60 -6.66 -3.82
N TYR A 117 4.31 -5.83 -3.09
CA TYR A 117 5.45 -5.08 -3.60
C TYR A 117 6.37 -4.62 -2.48
N VAL A 118 7.64 -4.40 -2.81
CA VAL A 118 8.63 -3.85 -1.89
C VAL A 118 8.35 -2.37 -1.67
N THR A 119 8.34 -1.92 -0.41
CA THR A 119 8.10 -0.52 -0.07
C THR A 119 9.23 0.39 -0.56
N ILE A 120 8.99 1.69 -0.60
CA ILE A 120 9.94 2.68 -1.11
C ILE A 120 11.32 2.62 -0.40
N SER A 121 11.33 2.27 0.89
CA SER A 121 12.59 2.12 1.66
C SER A 121 13.44 0.93 1.25
N GLY A 122 12.85 -0.08 0.59
CA GLY A 122 13.53 -1.33 0.27
C GLY A 122 13.60 -2.34 1.42
N HIS A 123 13.11 -1.99 2.61
CA HIS A 123 13.20 -2.81 3.83
C HIS A 123 11.84 -3.34 4.31
N GLY A 124 10.82 -3.25 3.51
CA GLY A 124 9.48 -3.75 3.83
C GLY A 124 8.74 -4.22 2.61
N ILE A 125 7.71 -5.02 2.84
CA ILE A 125 6.80 -5.51 1.81
C ILE A 125 5.40 -5.04 2.17
N ARG A 126 4.70 -4.42 1.23
CA ARG A 126 3.28 -4.13 1.36
C ARG A 126 2.46 -5.18 0.64
N LEU A 127 1.47 -5.70 1.34
CA LEU A 127 0.48 -6.65 0.85
C LEU A 127 -0.86 -5.95 0.67
N LEU A 128 -1.59 -6.33 -0.35
CA LEU A 128 -2.99 -5.99 -0.52
C LEU A 128 -3.81 -7.27 -0.43
N CYS A 129 -4.73 -7.30 0.52
CA CYS A 129 -5.64 -8.42 0.75
C CYS A 129 -7.07 -7.99 0.47
N ARG A 130 -7.89 -8.89 -0.03
CA ARG A 130 -9.29 -8.60 -0.33
C ARG A 130 -10.18 -9.11 0.79
N TYR A 131 -11.20 -8.31 1.12
CA TYR A 131 -12.29 -8.71 2.00
C TYR A 131 -13.66 -8.35 1.41
N THR A 132 -14.70 -8.93 1.96
CA THR A 132 -16.11 -8.76 1.52
C THR A 132 -16.97 -8.30 2.70
N GLY A 133 -18.25 -8.04 2.44
CA GLY A 133 -19.20 -7.63 3.48
C GLY A 133 -19.38 -6.12 3.60
N LEU A 134 -18.89 -5.34 2.62
CA LEU A 134 -19.15 -3.91 2.54
C LEU A 134 -20.66 -3.64 2.36
N THR A 135 -21.10 -2.53 2.92
CA THR A 135 -22.48 -2.02 2.88
C THR A 135 -22.47 -0.54 2.44
N ASP A 136 -23.64 0.07 2.30
CA ASP A 136 -23.76 1.51 2.04
C ASP A 136 -23.47 2.37 3.29
N ASN A 137 -23.26 1.76 4.45
CA ASN A 137 -22.99 2.47 5.69
C ASN A 137 -21.47 2.61 5.94
N CYS A 138 -20.97 3.83 5.84
CA CYS A 138 -19.55 4.14 6.00
C CYS A 138 -18.98 3.72 7.36
N GLU A 139 -19.73 3.89 8.45
CA GLU A 139 -19.25 3.53 9.79
C GLU A 139 -19.18 2.02 9.99
N LYS A 140 -20.16 1.27 9.46
CA LYS A 140 -20.10 -0.20 9.47
C LYS A 140 -18.90 -0.69 8.68
N ASN A 141 -18.64 -0.09 7.53
CA ASN A 141 -17.48 -0.42 6.69
C ASN A 141 -16.16 -0.09 7.41
N HIS A 142 -16.08 1.03 8.10
CA HIS A 142 -14.90 1.38 8.89
C HIS A 142 -14.62 0.33 9.98
N ARG A 143 -15.65 -0.08 10.75
CA ARG A 143 -15.51 -1.13 11.77
C ARG A 143 -15.12 -2.47 11.17
N LEU A 144 -15.73 -2.85 10.05
CA LEU A 144 -15.39 -4.07 9.31
C LEU A 144 -13.92 -4.04 8.86
N HIS A 145 -13.48 -2.93 8.26
CA HIS A 145 -12.10 -2.76 7.81
C HIS A 145 -11.10 -2.88 8.97
N THR A 146 -11.37 -2.20 10.10
CA THR A 146 -10.51 -2.25 11.28
C THR A 146 -10.35 -3.68 11.83
N ARG A 147 -11.47 -4.43 11.94
CA ARG A 147 -11.42 -5.83 12.37
C ARG A 147 -10.66 -6.70 11.38
N THR A 148 -10.91 -6.51 10.10
CA THR A 148 -10.23 -7.24 9.02
C THR A 148 -8.72 -6.97 9.06
N PHE A 149 -8.32 -5.70 9.21
CA PHE A 149 -6.91 -5.33 9.33
C PHE A 149 -6.24 -6.05 10.50
N THR A 150 -6.85 -6.06 11.69
CA THR A 150 -6.30 -6.76 12.86
C THR A 150 -6.05 -8.24 12.56
N VAL A 151 -7.06 -8.94 12.04
CA VAL A 151 -6.97 -10.38 11.75
C VAL A 151 -5.92 -10.69 10.68
N ILE A 152 -5.91 -9.92 9.60
CA ILE A 152 -4.97 -10.12 8.49
C ILE A 152 -3.55 -9.78 8.92
N ASN A 153 -3.36 -8.69 9.68
CA ASN A 153 -2.05 -8.29 10.19
C ASN A 153 -1.47 -9.37 11.12
N GLU A 154 -2.25 -9.91 12.05
CA GLU A 154 -1.83 -11.02 12.91
C GLU A 154 -1.47 -12.27 12.09
N TYR A 155 -2.26 -12.60 11.08
CA TYR A 155 -2.01 -13.74 10.20
C TYR A 155 -0.65 -13.63 9.51
N TYR A 156 -0.39 -12.50 8.84
CA TYR A 156 0.88 -12.31 8.12
C TYR A 156 2.07 -12.13 9.05
N THR A 157 1.90 -11.51 10.21
CA THR A 157 2.95 -11.46 11.24
C THR A 157 3.38 -12.87 11.65
N ARG A 158 2.43 -13.77 11.89
CA ARG A 158 2.73 -15.17 12.23
C ARG A 158 3.37 -15.92 11.05
N LEU A 159 2.87 -15.69 9.84
CA LEU A 159 3.39 -16.35 8.63
C LEU A 159 4.85 -15.99 8.36
N THR A 160 5.24 -14.75 8.61
CA THR A 160 6.60 -14.25 8.35
C THR A 160 7.53 -14.27 9.56
N LEU A 161 7.04 -14.63 10.75
CA LEU A 161 7.79 -14.56 12.02
C LEU A 161 9.15 -15.28 11.99
N SER A 162 9.30 -16.35 11.20
CA SER A 162 10.55 -17.08 11.07
C SER A 162 11.54 -16.48 10.07
N LEU A 163 11.13 -15.42 9.35
CA LEU A 163 11.90 -14.80 8.27
C LEU A 163 12.36 -13.37 8.59
N ILE A 164 11.79 -12.75 9.64
CA ILE A 164 12.06 -11.34 10.00
C ILE A 164 12.91 -11.26 11.26
#